data_299dc6ef33baf43b7dfb10493a097486
#
_entry.id   299dc6ef33baf43b7dfb10493a097486
#
_cell.length_a   1.000
_cell.length_b   1.000
_cell.length_c   1.000
_cell.angle_alpha   90.00
_cell.angle_beta   90.00
_cell.angle_gamma   90.00
#
_symmetry.space_group_name_H-M   'P 1'
#
loop_
_entity.id
_entity.type
_entity.pdbx_description
1 polymer ?
#
loop_
_entity_poly.entity_id
_entity_poly.type
_entity_poly.pdbx_seq_one_letter_code
_entity_poly.pdbx_strand_id
1 'polypeptide(L)'
;MAYCVQCGVELTTGTPACPLCHTRVLHPDALDASTPEQPEHVETAIDRIDRVYGRRLSIALLLVPMLTVTLLDFIGGGGLTWSPYVTGALICLYCWFVVPVFYKFSRPYMYIAVDTLALCSYLLLIALINDGISWFVGLALPVVMAVGLFVLGIFWAFRRIQLPMLKRVSLGLTILGLFLLALEALTDLWINKTVFINWSIFAVIPLMVISLMCLYFERNEPLKKEIRKRLFL
;
A
#
# COMPACT_ATOMS: atom_id res chain seq x y z
N MET A 1 -12.60 -50.99 7.47
CA MET A 1 -13.62 -49.93 7.37
C MET A 1 -13.84 -49.36 8.77
N ALA A 2 -13.68 -48.09 8.97
CA ALA A 2 -13.89 -47.43 10.27
C ALA A 2 -15.22 -46.67 10.24
N TYR A 3 -16.01 -46.77 11.32
CA TYR A 3 -17.28 -46.07 11.45
C TYR A 3 -17.25 -45.13 12.65
N CYS A 4 -17.90 -43.97 12.50
CA CYS A 4 -18.03 -43.06 13.63
C CYS A 4 -18.96 -43.64 14.70
N VAL A 5 -18.48 -43.74 15.96
CA VAL A 5 -19.26 -44.27 17.07
C VAL A 5 -20.48 -43.46 17.45
N GLN A 6 -20.57 -42.20 17.04
CA GLN A 6 -21.67 -41.32 17.41
C GLN A 6 -22.72 -41.16 16.29
N CYS A 7 -22.34 -41.09 15.03
CA CYS A 7 -23.29 -40.90 13.92
C CYS A 7 -23.32 -42.04 12.90
N GLY A 8 -22.50 -43.10 13.07
CA GLY A 8 -22.52 -44.30 12.24
C GLY A 8 -21.99 -44.15 10.82
N VAL A 9 -21.45 -42.94 10.45
CA VAL A 9 -20.93 -42.69 9.11
C VAL A 9 -19.61 -43.45 8.92
N GLU A 10 -19.38 -43.96 7.72
CA GLU A 10 -18.14 -44.58 7.31
C GLU A 10 -17.03 -43.54 7.20
N LEU A 11 -15.91 -43.79 7.86
CA LEU A 11 -14.76 -42.87 7.90
C LEU A 11 -13.63 -43.43 7.04
N THR A 12 -12.97 -42.57 6.31
CA THR A 12 -11.71 -42.90 5.64
C THR A 12 -10.61 -43.12 6.67
N THR A 13 -9.77 -44.13 6.46
CA THR A 13 -8.63 -44.46 7.32
C THR A 13 -7.73 -43.20 7.49
N GLY A 14 -7.49 -42.84 8.77
CA GLY A 14 -6.62 -41.69 9.10
C GLY A 14 -7.33 -40.37 9.39
N THR A 15 -8.67 -40.29 9.36
CA THR A 15 -9.40 -39.07 9.74
C THR A 15 -9.38 -38.86 11.26
N PRO A 16 -8.83 -37.75 11.80
CA PRO A 16 -8.72 -37.48 13.23
C PRO A 16 -10.06 -37.12 13.90
N ALA A 17 -11.05 -36.65 13.11
CA ALA A 17 -12.38 -36.30 13.59
C ALA A 17 -13.44 -36.57 12.50
N CYS A 18 -14.63 -36.99 12.92
CA CYS A 18 -15.75 -37.20 12.01
C CYS A 18 -16.17 -35.89 11.33
N PRO A 19 -16.30 -35.84 9.98
CA PRO A 19 -16.67 -34.62 9.27
C PRO A 19 -18.13 -34.19 9.50
N LEU A 20 -19.01 -35.08 10.00
CA LEU A 20 -20.41 -34.77 10.25
C LEU A 20 -20.71 -34.33 11.69
N CYS A 21 -20.15 -35.00 12.69
CA CYS A 21 -20.46 -34.74 14.10
C CYS A 21 -19.27 -34.20 14.89
N HIS A 22 -18.12 -34.03 14.25
CA HIS A 22 -16.86 -33.56 14.84
C HIS A 22 -16.34 -34.38 16.04
N THR A 23 -16.89 -35.58 16.24
CA THR A 23 -16.41 -36.48 17.28
C THR A 23 -15.00 -36.95 16.96
N ARG A 24 -14.10 -36.89 17.93
CA ARG A 24 -12.71 -37.31 17.79
C ARG A 24 -12.66 -38.83 17.58
N VAL A 25 -11.97 -39.27 16.53
CA VAL A 25 -11.79 -40.70 16.24
C VAL A 25 -10.49 -41.15 16.90
N LEU A 26 -10.62 -41.98 17.92
CA LEU A 26 -9.48 -42.62 18.57
C LEU A 26 -9.31 -44.02 17.95
N HIS A 27 -8.36 -44.13 17.01
CA HIS A 27 -7.94 -45.42 16.48
C HIS A 27 -6.58 -45.77 17.08
N PRO A 28 -6.41 -47.00 17.65
CA PRO A 28 -5.15 -47.38 18.24
C PRO A 28 -3.96 -47.33 17.28
N ASP A 29 -4.18 -47.60 16.00
CA ASP A 29 -3.15 -47.55 14.95
C ASP A 29 -2.92 -46.15 14.41
N ALA A 30 -3.72 -45.13 14.79
CA ALA A 30 -3.55 -43.73 14.38
C ALA A 30 -2.54 -42.98 15.25
N LEU A 31 -2.06 -43.58 16.33
CA LEU A 31 -1.04 -42.97 17.19
C LEU A 31 0.35 -42.95 16.54
N ASP A 32 0.58 -43.81 15.53
CA ASP A 32 1.83 -43.87 14.78
C ASP A 32 1.74 -43.18 13.38
N ALA A 33 0.55 -42.78 12.97
CA ALA A 33 0.42 -41.93 11.79
C ALA A 33 0.87 -40.53 12.20
N SER A 34 2.17 -40.27 12.11
CA SER A 34 2.71 -38.92 12.02
C SER A 34 1.76 -38.13 11.13
N THR A 35 1.18 -37.07 11.68
CA THR A 35 0.43 -36.06 10.93
C THR A 35 1.08 -35.94 9.56
N PRO A 36 0.35 -36.15 8.43
CA PRO A 36 0.97 -35.87 7.14
C PRO A 36 1.44 -34.44 7.24
N GLU A 37 2.76 -34.26 7.30
CA GLU A 37 3.36 -32.94 7.12
C GLU A 37 2.76 -32.41 5.83
N GLN A 38 1.77 -31.54 5.96
CA GLN A 38 1.34 -30.77 4.82
C GLN A 38 2.62 -30.17 4.26
N PRO A 39 2.88 -30.28 2.97
CA PRO A 39 4.12 -29.83 2.38
C PRO A 39 4.14 -28.29 2.37
N GLU A 40 4.36 -27.71 3.55
CA GLU A 40 4.58 -26.27 3.74
C GLU A 40 5.74 -25.79 2.87
N HIS A 41 6.66 -26.70 2.54
CA HIS A 41 7.78 -26.43 1.66
C HIS A 41 7.43 -26.33 0.17
N VAL A 42 6.36 -26.94 -0.31
CA VAL A 42 6.01 -26.91 -1.74
C VAL A 42 5.33 -25.58 -2.09
N GLU A 43 4.38 -25.12 -1.28
CA GLU A 43 3.72 -23.82 -1.50
C GLU A 43 4.72 -22.65 -1.41
N THR A 44 5.64 -22.69 -0.43
CA THR A 44 6.68 -21.64 -0.33
C THR A 44 7.68 -21.67 -1.47
N ALA A 45 7.96 -22.85 -2.04
CA ALA A 45 8.86 -22.98 -3.21
C ALA A 45 8.18 -22.43 -4.48
N ILE A 46 6.91 -22.77 -4.71
CA ILE A 46 6.10 -22.27 -5.83
C ILE A 46 5.99 -20.75 -5.76
N ASP A 47 5.60 -20.20 -4.62
CA ASP A 47 5.53 -18.75 -4.37
C ASP A 47 6.86 -18.02 -4.63
N ARG A 48 7.98 -18.67 -4.36
CA ARG A 48 9.32 -18.11 -4.61
C ARG A 48 9.65 -18.12 -6.10
N ILE A 49 9.31 -19.18 -6.81
CA ILE A 49 9.53 -19.30 -8.26
C ILE A 49 8.68 -18.26 -8.98
N ASP A 50 7.40 -18.12 -8.62
CA ASP A 50 6.49 -17.14 -9.21
C ASP A 50 6.96 -15.71 -9.01
N ARG A 51 7.51 -15.37 -7.85
CA ARG A 51 8.06 -14.04 -7.59
C ARG A 51 9.34 -13.74 -8.36
N VAL A 52 10.21 -14.72 -8.52
CA VAL A 52 11.45 -14.54 -9.31
C VAL A 52 11.08 -14.37 -10.79
N TYR A 53 10.16 -15.18 -11.28
CA TYR A 53 9.66 -15.06 -12.64
C TYR A 53 8.94 -13.74 -12.87
N GLY A 54 8.03 -13.35 -11.96
CA GLY A 54 7.30 -12.09 -12.00
C GLY A 54 8.24 -10.87 -12.02
N ARG A 55 9.31 -10.87 -11.22
CA ARG A 55 10.33 -9.80 -11.26
C ARG A 55 11.04 -9.71 -12.60
N ARG A 56 11.47 -10.83 -13.17
CA ARG A 56 12.14 -10.85 -14.49
C ARG A 56 11.20 -10.38 -15.59
N LEU A 57 9.95 -10.85 -15.55
CA LEU A 57 8.93 -10.44 -16.51
C LEU A 57 8.61 -8.95 -16.39
N SER A 58 8.45 -8.43 -15.18
CA SER A 58 8.15 -7.00 -14.95
C SER A 58 9.29 -6.08 -15.40
N ILE A 59 10.55 -6.50 -15.20
CA ILE A 59 11.71 -5.77 -15.73
C ILE A 59 11.72 -5.79 -17.27
N ALA A 60 11.45 -6.93 -17.90
CA ALA A 60 11.37 -7.01 -19.35
C ALA A 60 10.25 -6.11 -19.91
N LEU A 61 9.06 -6.13 -19.27
CA LEU A 61 7.94 -5.27 -19.64
C LEU A 61 8.24 -3.76 -19.45
N LEU A 62 9.10 -3.41 -18.51
CA LEU A 62 9.57 -2.03 -18.32
C LEU A 62 10.61 -1.64 -19.39
N LEU A 63 11.55 -2.52 -19.67
CA LEU A 63 12.66 -2.24 -20.60
C LEU A 63 12.17 -2.03 -22.04
N VAL A 64 11.17 -2.78 -22.49
CA VAL A 64 10.65 -2.67 -23.87
C VAL A 64 10.16 -1.25 -24.18
N PRO A 65 9.21 -0.64 -23.43
CA PRO A 65 8.78 0.73 -23.71
C PRO A 65 9.90 1.76 -23.50
N MET A 66 10.78 1.57 -22.51
CA MET A 66 11.91 2.48 -22.28
C MET A 66 12.85 2.51 -23.50
N LEU A 67 13.24 1.34 -23.99
CA LEU A 67 14.12 1.25 -25.18
C LEU A 67 13.44 1.81 -26.42
N THR A 68 12.14 1.48 -26.62
CA THR A 68 11.36 1.97 -27.75
C THR A 68 11.30 3.51 -27.78
N VAL A 69 10.95 4.12 -26.64
CA VAL A 69 10.85 5.58 -26.52
C VAL A 69 12.20 6.25 -26.72
N THR A 70 13.26 5.70 -26.13
CA THR A 70 14.62 6.24 -26.26
C THR A 70 15.14 6.16 -27.69
N LEU A 71 14.90 5.01 -28.38
CA LEU A 71 15.28 4.84 -29.79
C LEU A 71 14.50 5.79 -30.71
N LEU A 72 13.20 5.96 -30.50
CA LEU A 72 12.37 6.88 -31.30
C LEU A 72 12.84 8.34 -31.14
N ASP A 73 13.16 8.75 -29.92
CA ASP A 73 13.67 10.10 -29.65
C ASP A 73 15.02 10.33 -30.31
N PHE A 74 15.93 9.37 -30.20
CA PHE A 74 17.26 9.43 -30.81
C PHE A 74 17.21 9.49 -32.34
N ILE A 75 16.34 8.69 -32.98
CA ILE A 75 16.16 8.67 -34.45
C ILE A 75 15.47 9.94 -34.94
N GLY A 76 14.49 10.46 -34.19
CA GLY A 76 13.66 11.60 -34.60
C GLY A 76 14.33 12.96 -34.43
N GLY A 77 15.19 13.12 -33.44
CA GLY A 77 15.72 14.46 -33.07
C GLY A 77 17.25 14.56 -33.01
N GLY A 78 17.99 13.48 -33.22
CA GLY A 78 19.46 13.46 -33.11
C GLY A 78 19.99 13.63 -31.68
N GLY A 79 19.13 13.41 -30.65
CA GLY A 79 19.51 13.49 -29.24
C GLY A 79 18.39 13.03 -28.32
N LEU A 80 18.65 13.02 -27.02
CA LEU A 80 17.68 12.69 -25.98
C LEU A 80 16.94 13.97 -25.56
N THR A 81 15.74 14.19 -26.11
CA THR A 81 14.97 15.42 -25.86
C THR A 81 13.80 15.20 -24.90
N TRP A 82 12.91 14.29 -25.22
CA TRP A 82 11.70 14.01 -24.42
C TRP A 82 11.70 12.63 -23.77
N SER A 83 12.50 11.69 -24.28
CA SER A 83 12.55 10.32 -23.73
C SER A 83 12.97 10.23 -22.26
N PRO A 84 13.83 11.12 -21.71
CA PRO A 84 14.18 11.05 -20.28
C PRO A 84 12.99 11.30 -19.36
N TYR A 85 12.02 12.13 -19.79
CA TYR A 85 10.79 12.36 -19.01
C TYR A 85 9.94 11.10 -18.92
N VAL A 86 9.77 10.41 -20.05
CA VAL A 86 8.96 9.19 -20.11
C VAL A 86 9.67 8.04 -19.37
N THR A 87 10.97 7.87 -19.58
CA THR A 87 11.72 6.83 -18.88
C THR A 87 11.76 7.01 -17.38
N GLY A 88 11.93 8.26 -16.91
CA GLY A 88 11.84 8.60 -15.49
C GLY A 88 10.46 8.31 -14.89
N ALA A 89 9.38 8.67 -15.60
CA ALA A 89 8.02 8.37 -15.18
C ALA A 89 7.76 6.85 -15.10
N LEU A 90 8.23 6.08 -16.09
CA LEU A 90 8.11 4.61 -16.09
C LEU A 90 8.84 3.96 -14.91
N ILE A 91 10.02 4.49 -14.53
CA ILE A 91 10.76 4.03 -13.34
C ILE A 91 9.97 4.33 -12.07
N CYS A 92 9.39 5.53 -11.93
CA CYS A 92 8.53 5.87 -10.79
C CYS A 92 7.32 4.94 -10.70
N LEU A 93 6.62 4.70 -11.81
CA LEU A 93 5.49 3.76 -11.85
C LEU A 93 5.90 2.35 -11.45
N TYR A 94 7.08 1.90 -11.90
CA TYR A 94 7.63 0.61 -11.50
C TYR A 94 7.88 0.55 -9.98
N CYS A 95 8.47 1.58 -9.40
CA CYS A 95 8.68 1.64 -7.95
C CYS A 95 7.35 1.61 -7.18
N TRP A 96 6.34 2.34 -7.62
CA TRP A 96 5.06 2.46 -6.92
C TRP A 96 4.19 1.21 -7.00
N PHE A 97 4.14 0.55 -8.17
CA PHE A 97 3.21 -0.56 -8.40
C PHE A 97 3.88 -1.93 -8.38
N VAL A 98 5.10 -2.05 -8.90
CA VAL A 98 5.74 -3.33 -9.08
C VAL A 98 6.59 -3.73 -7.87
N VAL A 99 7.31 -2.78 -7.30
CA VAL A 99 8.17 -3.04 -6.13
C VAL A 99 7.38 -3.58 -4.95
N PRO A 100 6.20 -3.04 -4.53
CA PRO A 100 5.44 -3.60 -3.41
C PRO A 100 4.91 -5.01 -3.65
N VAL A 101 4.65 -5.39 -4.91
CA VAL A 101 4.10 -6.70 -5.26
C VAL A 101 5.19 -7.79 -5.26
N PHE A 102 6.33 -7.52 -5.91
CA PHE A 102 7.34 -8.54 -6.16
C PHE A 102 8.54 -8.51 -5.21
N TYR A 103 8.76 -7.39 -4.49
CA TYR A 103 9.87 -7.26 -3.56
C TYR A 103 9.36 -7.23 -2.13
N LYS A 104 9.81 -8.17 -1.29
CA LYS A 104 9.50 -8.18 0.14
C LYS A 104 10.60 -7.46 0.92
N PHE A 105 10.32 -6.23 1.33
CA PHE A 105 11.15 -5.59 2.33
C PHE A 105 10.79 -6.08 3.74
N SER A 106 11.78 -6.23 4.60
CA SER A 106 11.59 -6.64 5.99
C SER A 106 10.79 -5.62 6.81
N ARG A 107 10.78 -4.37 6.35
CA ARG A 107 10.11 -3.25 7.02
C ARG A 107 9.22 -2.48 6.04
N PRO A 108 7.91 -2.34 6.32
CA PRO A 108 6.96 -1.73 5.37
C PRO A 108 7.24 -0.24 5.07
N TYR A 109 7.87 0.50 5.99
CA TYR A 109 8.24 1.89 5.74
C TYR A 109 9.34 2.06 4.67
N MET A 110 10.05 0.99 4.32
CA MET A 110 11.03 1.04 3.22
C MET A 110 10.37 1.27 1.86
N TYR A 111 9.14 0.80 1.66
CA TYR A 111 8.39 1.10 0.42
C TYR A 111 8.14 2.61 0.29
N ILE A 112 7.68 3.25 1.36
CA ILE A 112 7.44 4.70 1.37
C ILE A 112 8.73 5.48 1.11
N ALA A 113 9.85 5.03 1.68
CA ALA A 113 11.16 5.66 1.45
C ALA A 113 11.61 5.50 0.00
N VAL A 114 11.45 4.32 -0.61
CA VAL A 114 11.77 4.06 -2.03
C VAL A 114 10.90 4.93 -2.94
N ASP A 115 9.60 5.01 -2.68
CA ASP A 115 8.66 5.80 -3.47
C ASP A 115 8.99 7.31 -3.41
N THR A 116 9.27 7.80 -2.19
CA THR A 116 9.69 9.21 -1.99
C THR A 116 10.99 9.52 -2.70
N LEU A 117 11.98 8.61 -2.61
CA LEU A 117 13.28 8.76 -3.28
C LEU A 117 13.13 8.69 -4.81
N ALA A 118 12.32 7.78 -5.33
CA ALA A 118 12.04 7.66 -6.76
C ALA A 118 11.40 8.95 -7.30
N LEU A 119 10.42 9.50 -6.58
CA LEU A 119 9.79 10.76 -6.97
C LEU A 119 10.77 11.94 -6.90
N CYS A 120 11.57 12.05 -5.83
CA CYS A 120 12.61 13.07 -5.71
C CYS A 120 13.62 13.00 -6.87
N SER A 121 14.11 11.79 -7.19
CA SER A 121 15.08 11.61 -8.28
C SER A 121 14.49 11.95 -9.64
N TYR A 122 13.22 11.64 -9.88
CA TYR A 122 12.51 12.00 -11.11
C TYR A 122 12.33 13.50 -11.26
N LEU A 123 11.89 14.20 -10.20
CA LEU A 123 11.75 15.66 -10.23
C LEU A 123 13.11 16.36 -10.36
N LEU A 124 14.17 15.81 -9.75
CA LEU A 124 15.52 16.29 -9.94
C LEU A 124 15.98 16.15 -11.40
N LEU A 125 15.70 15.01 -12.05
CA LEU A 125 15.99 14.79 -13.45
C LEU A 125 15.29 15.85 -14.34
N ILE A 126 14.01 16.12 -14.08
CA ILE A 126 13.26 17.18 -14.77
C ILE A 126 13.91 18.54 -14.55
N ALA A 127 14.32 18.85 -13.32
CA ALA A 127 14.95 20.13 -12.99
C ALA A 127 16.32 20.30 -13.66
N LEU A 128 17.10 19.24 -13.80
CA LEU A 128 18.40 19.24 -14.48
C LEU A 128 18.25 19.46 -16.00
N ILE A 129 17.24 18.84 -16.62
CA ILE A 129 17.00 18.98 -18.07
C ILE A 129 16.52 20.40 -18.41
N ASN A 130 15.77 21.04 -17.52
CA ASN A 130 15.17 22.36 -17.76
C ASN A 130 15.94 23.52 -17.08
N ASP A 131 17.17 23.31 -16.61
CA ASP A 131 17.94 24.29 -15.84
C ASP A 131 17.16 24.92 -14.66
N GLY A 132 16.26 24.13 -14.08
CA GLY A 132 15.28 24.56 -13.07
C GLY A 132 15.64 24.16 -11.64
N ILE A 133 16.90 24.09 -11.26
CA ILE A 133 17.33 23.64 -9.91
C ILE A 133 16.72 24.49 -8.80
N SER A 134 16.50 25.79 -9.07
CA SER A 134 15.92 26.73 -8.10
C SER A 134 14.52 26.32 -7.64
N TRP A 135 13.63 25.92 -8.57
CA TRP A 135 12.29 25.46 -8.21
C TRP A 135 12.31 24.08 -7.55
N PHE A 136 13.25 23.23 -7.95
CA PHE A 136 13.38 21.91 -7.32
C PHE A 136 13.75 22.05 -5.84
N VAL A 137 14.78 22.81 -5.52
CA VAL A 137 15.24 23.00 -4.14
C VAL A 137 14.24 23.83 -3.32
N GLY A 138 13.64 24.86 -3.93
CA GLY A 138 12.74 25.79 -3.24
C GLY A 138 11.33 25.24 -3.02
N LEU A 139 10.81 24.43 -3.95
CA LEU A 139 9.42 23.96 -3.91
C LEU A 139 9.32 22.44 -3.94
N ALA A 140 9.85 21.78 -4.98
CA ALA A 140 9.57 20.36 -5.21
C ALA A 140 10.12 19.47 -4.09
N LEU A 141 11.37 19.67 -3.71
CA LEU A 141 12.02 18.90 -2.67
C LEU A 141 11.33 19.02 -1.29
N PRO A 142 11.04 20.24 -0.77
CA PRO A 142 10.29 20.39 0.48
C PRO A 142 8.90 19.75 0.43
N VAL A 143 8.17 19.90 -0.66
CA VAL A 143 6.83 19.33 -0.83
C VAL A 143 6.89 17.80 -0.82
N VAL A 144 7.77 17.19 -1.62
CA VAL A 144 7.91 15.71 -1.66
C VAL A 144 8.36 15.15 -0.33
N MET A 145 9.29 15.81 0.34
CA MET A 145 9.72 15.41 1.68
C MET A 145 8.59 15.54 2.71
N ALA A 146 7.81 16.62 2.65
CA ALA A 146 6.64 16.81 3.52
C ALA A 146 5.60 15.69 3.30
N VAL A 147 5.28 15.35 2.04
CA VAL A 147 4.37 14.25 1.69
C VAL A 147 4.91 12.91 2.19
N GLY A 148 6.18 12.61 1.95
CA GLY A 148 6.82 11.37 2.41
C GLY A 148 6.80 11.22 3.92
N LEU A 149 7.15 12.28 4.66
CA LEU A 149 7.10 12.31 6.13
C LEU A 149 5.67 12.21 6.65
N PHE A 150 4.72 12.84 5.98
CA PHE A 150 3.29 12.74 6.31
C PHE A 150 2.78 11.30 6.19
N VAL A 151 3.06 10.62 5.07
CA VAL A 151 2.66 9.23 4.85
C VAL A 151 3.33 8.29 5.87
N LEU A 152 4.62 8.49 6.15
CA LEU A 152 5.35 7.76 7.20
C LEU A 152 4.73 7.99 8.59
N GLY A 153 4.37 9.23 8.91
CA GLY A 153 3.74 9.62 10.17
C GLY A 153 2.38 8.98 10.37
N ILE A 154 1.52 9.01 9.35
CA ILE A 154 0.21 8.33 9.39
C ILE A 154 0.39 6.82 9.55
N PHE A 155 1.28 6.21 8.78
CA PHE A 155 1.55 4.77 8.86
C PHE A 155 2.04 4.37 10.26
N TRP A 156 2.96 5.14 10.84
CA TRP A 156 3.47 4.92 12.19
C TRP A 156 2.37 5.11 13.24
N ALA A 157 1.58 6.19 13.12
CA ALA A 157 0.48 6.48 14.04
C ALA A 157 -0.56 5.36 14.04
N PHE A 158 -0.99 4.89 12.86
CA PHE A 158 -1.99 3.81 12.74
C PHE A 158 -1.49 2.47 13.28
N ARG A 159 -0.19 2.23 13.23
CA ARG A 159 0.41 1.02 13.79
C ARG A 159 0.54 1.06 15.32
N ARG A 160 0.74 2.26 15.89
CA ARG A 160 0.94 2.45 17.33
C ARG A 160 -0.36 2.69 18.09
N ILE A 161 -1.30 3.38 17.47
CA ILE A 161 -2.53 3.82 18.13
C ILE A 161 -3.63 2.77 17.92
N GLN A 162 -3.98 2.07 19.00
CA GLN A 162 -5.08 1.09 19.01
C GLN A 162 -6.41 1.80 19.28
N LEU A 163 -6.92 2.53 18.31
CA LEU A 163 -8.23 3.15 18.37
C LEU A 163 -9.27 2.31 17.61
N PRO A 164 -10.58 2.42 17.97
CA PRO A 164 -11.67 1.90 17.16
C PRO A 164 -11.60 2.44 15.72
N MET A 165 -12.12 1.67 14.76
CA MET A 165 -11.95 1.97 13.33
C MET A 165 -12.42 3.38 12.96
N LEU A 166 -13.62 3.80 13.42
CA LEU A 166 -14.17 5.14 13.12
C LEU A 166 -13.36 6.29 13.73
N LYS A 167 -12.84 6.13 14.97
CA LYS A 167 -11.93 7.13 15.58
C LYS A 167 -10.62 7.22 14.82
N ARG A 168 -10.11 6.10 14.31
CA ARG A 168 -8.88 6.05 13.51
C ARG A 168 -9.06 6.77 12.19
N VAL A 169 -10.20 6.56 11.50
CA VAL A 169 -10.55 7.27 10.28
C VAL A 169 -10.69 8.77 10.54
N SER A 170 -11.43 9.17 11.58
CA SER A 170 -11.58 10.58 11.97
C SER A 170 -10.24 11.26 12.24
N LEU A 171 -9.35 10.61 13.00
CA LEU A 171 -8.00 11.12 13.25
C LEU A 171 -7.21 11.29 11.95
N GLY A 172 -7.26 10.30 11.05
CA GLY A 172 -6.60 10.37 9.75
C GLY A 172 -7.09 11.55 8.88
N LEU A 173 -8.42 11.75 8.82
CA LEU A 173 -9.01 12.88 8.07
C LEU A 173 -8.62 14.23 8.68
N THR A 174 -8.59 14.35 10.01
CA THR A 174 -8.16 15.58 10.68
C THR A 174 -6.69 15.89 10.38
N ILE A 175 -5.80 14.90 10.51
CA ILE A 175 -4.37 15.07 10.21
C ILE A 175 -4.17 15.40 8.73
N LEU A 176 -4.94 14.79 7.83
CA LEU A 176 -4.91 15.10 6.39
C LEU A 176 -5.33 16.55 6.14
N GLY A 177 -6.39 17.03 6.77
CA GLY A 177 -6.83 18.42 6.65
C GLY A 177 -5.75 19.42 7.11
N LEU A 178 -5.13 19.17 8.26
CA LEU A 178 -4.02 19.99 8.76
C LEU A 178 -2.81 19.96 7.84
N PHE A 179 -2.52 18.79 7.25
CA PHE A 179 -1.44 18.66 6.28
C PHE A 179 -1.69 19.48 5.00
N LEU A 180 -2.93 19.49 4.47
CA LEU A 180 -3.28 20.29 3.30
C LEU A 180 -3.12 21.79 3.56
N LEU A 181 -3.50 22.27 4.75
CA LEU A 181 -3.24 23.66 5.16
C LEU A 181 -1.75 23.99 5.21
N ALA A 182 -0.95 23.09 5.80
CA ALA A 182 0.49 23.27 5.88
C ALA A 182 1.15 23.26 4.49
N LEU A 183 0.66 22.44 3.58
CA LEU A 183 1.16 22.32 2.22
C LEU A 183 0.83 23.57 1.40
N GLU A 184 -0.38 24.16 1.54
CA GLU A 184 -0.74 25.42 0.93
C GLU A 184 0.16 26.55 1.45
N ALA A 185 0.33 26.64 2.77
CA ALA A 185 1.19 27.64 3.37
C ALA A 185 2.65 27.54 2.87
N LEU A 186 3.17 26.34 2.70
CA LEU A 186 4.52 26.09 2.18
C LEU A 186 4.66 26.58 0.73
N THR A 187 3.68 26.23 -0.12
CA THR A 187 3.70 26.62 -1.55
C THR A 187 3.52 28.12 -1.72
N ASP A 188 2.62 28.75 -0.97
CA ASP A 188 2.40 30.20 -1.02
C ASP A 188 3.59 30.99 -0.53
N LEU A 189 4.24 30.53 0.53
CA LEU A 189 5.44 31.17 1.06
C LEU A 189 6.57 31.20 0.00
N TRP A 190 6.66 30.14 -0.81
CA TRP A 190 7.66 30.09 -1.87
C TRP A 190 7.28 30.97 -3.07
N ILE A 191 6.01 30.92 -3.52
CA ILE A 191 5.53 31.61 -4.73
C ILE A 191 5.27 33.10 -4.45
N ASN A 192 4.45 33.38 -3.44
CA ASN A 192 3.88 34.72 -3.20
C ASN A 192 4.59 35.48 -2.08
N LYS A 193 5.49 34.87 -1.32
CA LYS A 193 6.11 35.39 -0.08
C LYS A 193 5.11 35.77 1.01
N THR A 194 3.85 35.43 0.83
CA THR A 194 2.73 35.70 1.75
C THR A 194 1.87 34.47 1.83
N VAL A 195 1.29 34.18 3.00
CA VAL A 195 0.45 33.01 3.20
C VAL A 195 -1.01 33.43 3.03
N PHE A 196 -1.66 32.94 2.00
CA PHE A 196 -3.10 33.08 1.79
C PHE A 196 -3.73 31.69 1.71
N ILE A 197 -4.70 31.42 2.57
CA ILE A 197 -5.42 30.15 2.57
C ILE A 197 -6.61 30.27 1.61
N ASN A 198 -6.54 29.65 0.45
CA ASN A 198 -7.57 29.72 -0.58
C ASN A 198 -8.18 28.36 -0.91
N TRP A 199 -7.41 27.47 -1.54
CA TRP A 199 -7.92 26.19 -2.04
C TRP A 199 -8.04 25.11 -0.96
N SER A 200 -7.17 25.11 0.04
CA SER A 200 -7.20 24.07 1.08
C SER A 200 -8.46 24.15 1.95
N ILE A 201 -9.05 25.33 2.13
CA ILE A 201 -10.33 25.48 2.85
C ILE A 201 -11.42 24.62 2.22
N PHE A 202 -11.53 24.63 0.88
CA PHE A 202 -12.54 23.81 0.18
C PHE A 202 -12.33 22.31 0.38
N ALA A 203 -11.10 21.88 0.59
CA ALA A 203 -10.79 20.49 0.91
C ALA A 203 -10.96 20.18 2.40
N VAL A 204 -10.56 21.09 3.29
CA VAL A 204 -10.57 20.89 4.75
C VAL A 204 -11.98 20.85 5.31
N ILE A 205 -12.89 21.72 4.82
CA ILE A 205 -14.27 21.76 5.31
C ILE A 205 -14.97 20.38 5.20
N PRO A 206 -15.06 19.73 4.02
CA PRO A 206 -15.68 18.42 3.92
C PRO A 206 -14.94 17.33 4.72
N LEU A 207 -13.60 17.37 4.77
CA LEU A 207 -12.82 16.43 5.58
C LEU A 207 -13.16 16.55 7.07
N MET A 208 -13.30 17.76 7.59
CA MET A 208 -13.66 18.01 8.99
C MET A 208 -15.11 17.59 9.28
N VAL A 209 -16.04 17.86 8.36
CA VAL A 209 -17.45 17.41 8.50
C VAL A 209 -17.51 15.88 8.59
N ILE A 210 -16.83 15.17 7.68
CA ILE A 210 -16.80 13.70 7.68
C ILE A 210 -16.10 13.19 8.96
N SER A 211 -15.01 13.83 9.38
CA SER A 211 -14.32 13.50 10.62
C SER A 211 -15.23 13.61 11.86
N LEU A 212 -15.96 14.71 11.97
CA LEU A 212 -16.94 14.91 13.04
C LEU A 212 -18.08 13.91 12.99
N MET A 213 -18.59 13.57 11.79
CA MET A 213 -19.59 12.53 11.62
C MET A 213 -19.07 11.16 12.11
N CYS A 214 -17.85 10.80 11.77
CA CYS A 214 -17.22 9.55 12.24
C CYS A 214 -17.13 9.51 13.77
N LEU A 215 -16.75 10.62 14.42
CA LEU A 215 -16.72 10.73 15.88
C LEU A 215 -18.12 10.64 16.50
N TYR A 216 -19.11 11.29 15.89
CA TYR A 216 -20.49 11.23 16.35
C TYR A 216 -21.05 9.80 16.29
N PHE A 217 -20.85 9.09 15.18
CA PHE A 217 -21.26 7.69 15.05
C PHE A 217 -20.55 6.76 16.05
N GLU A 218 -19.26 6.98 16.30
CA GLU A 218 -18.53 6.18 17.29
C GLU A 218 -19.00 6.44 18.72
N ARG A 219 -19.48 7.65 19.03
CA ARG A 219 -19.96 8.02 20.36
C ARG A 219 -21.38 7.50 20.64
N ASN A 220 -22.18 7.30 19.59
CA ASN A 220 -23.58 6.86 19.70
C ASN A 220 -23.70 5.33 19.61
N GLU A 221 -23.60 4.64 20.76
CA GLU A 221 -23.73 3.18 20.86
C GLU A 221 -25.02 2.59 20.25
N PRO A 222 -26.23 3.21 20.39
CA PRO A 222 -27.46 2.68 19.78
C PRO A 222 -27.38 2.68 18.25
N LEU A 223 -26.88 3.74 17.64
CA LEU A 223 -26.69 3.85 16.19
C LEU A 223 -25.68 2.83 15.66
N LYS A 224 -24.59 2.63 16.37
CA LYS A 224 -23.56 1.66 16.04
C LYS A 224 -24.09 0.21 16.03
N LYS A 225 -24.95 -0.13 16.99
CA LYS A 225 -25.62 -1.44 17.05
C LYS A 225 -26.60 -1.65 15.89
N GLU A 226 -27.34 -0.60 15.51
CA GLU A 226 -28.31 -0.66 14.40
C GLU A 226 -27.59 -0.82 13.04
N ILE A 227 -26.50 -0.08 12.79
CA ILE A 227 -25.68 -0.18 11.59
C ILE A 227 -25.05 -1.57 11.50
N ARG A 228 -24.50 -2.10 12.61
CA ARG A 228 -23.93 -3.45 12.65
C ARG A 228 -24.95 -4.53 12.31
N LYS A 229 -26.20 -4.40 12.81
CA LYS A 229 -27.29 -5.33 12.49
C LYS A 229 -27.65 -5.33 11.00
N ARG A 230 -27.66 -4.15 10.36
CA ARG A 230 -28.04 -4.00 8.94
C ARG A 230 -26.91 -4.41 7.98
N LEU A 231 -25.65 -4.29 8.37
CA LEU A 231 -24.49 -4.64 7.55
C LEU A 231 -24.02 -6.09 7.74
N PHE A 232 -24.71 -6.90 8.56
CA PHE A 232 -24.35 -8.30 8.84
C PHE A 232 -22.89 -8.49 9.32
N LEU A 233 -22.32 -7.50 10.01
CA LEU A 233 -20.98 -7.53 10.60
C LEU A 233 -21.04 -7.74 12.12
#